data_c51d0e83726eeacf7baca89e5a718b81
#
_entry.id   c51d0e83726eeacf7baca89e5a718b81
#
_cell.length_a   1.000
_cell.length_b   1.000
_cell.length_c   1.000
_cell.angle_alpha   90.00
_cell.angle_beta   90.00
_cell.angle_gamma   90.00
#
_symmetry.space_group_name_H-M   'P 1'
#
loop_
_entity.id
_entity.type
_entity.pdbx_description
1 polymer ?
#
loop_
_entity_poly.entity_id
_entity_poly.type
_entity_poly.pdbx_seq_one_letter_code
_entity_poly.pdbx_strand_id
1 'polypeptide(L)'
;MGRAPGLRLVGAAHTLRAVTEKEQQGETLFLSLNGRGRIRVVEHKGPEGAPTLMLLHGLGATGPLNWFSAFSDLSKRYRVVAVDHRGHGQGIRTRRFRLQDCADDAVAVADALGIHRFIAVGYSMGGPIAKLCWSQHPERVLGLVLCATAKHFTPQYPVLMRAVLPGAVIGARMAPKLVLEQIIEGMVRDIPSPKVRDYVRQEMSGSDPAVLAQATRAILRFSSRDWVSTIAVPTAVVVMTRDKIVPTRRQYALAAAVPGAKQFEVDGDHYACARKETNFVPALVAACDHVSASAFGVLQSGPTNRAVR
;
A
#
# COMPACT_ATOMS: atom_id res chain seq x y z
N MET A 1 26.90 -23.48 18.61
CA MET A 1 25.68 -23.64 17.80
C MET A 1 24.78 -22.44 18.08
N GLY A 2 24.97 -21.33 17.35
CA GLY A 2 24.21 -20.10 17.47
C GLY A 2 22.93 -20.21 16.65
N ARG A 3 21.78 -20.11 17.30
CA ARG A 3 20.49 -19.97 16.63
C ARG A 3 20.50 -18.68 15.81
N ALA A 4 20.21 -18.77 14.53
CA ALA A 4 19.95 -17.61 13.68
C ALA A 4 18.88 -16.75 14.36
N PRO A 5 19.00 -15.39 14.35
CA PRO A 5 17.96 -14.52 14.87
C PRO A 5 16.74 -14.63 13.95
N GLY A 6 15.76 -15.39 14.40
CA GLY A 6 14.44 -15.38 13.78
C GLY A 6 13.96 -13.93 13.73
N LEU A 7 13.36 -13.53 12.62
CA LEU A 7 12.69 -12.23 12.46
C LEU A 7 11.62 -12.15 13.55
N ARG A 8 11.98 -11.64 14.74
CA ARG A 8 11.01 -11.38 15.80
C ARG A 8 10.15 -10.22 15.32
N LEU A 9 8.92 -10.51 14.94
CA LEU A 9 7.81 -9.58 14.90
C LEU A 9 7.46 -9.16 16.35
N VAL A 10 8.44 -8.59 17.05
CA VAL A 10 8.29 -8.19 18.44
C VAL A 10 7.51 -6.88 18.45
N GLY A 11 6.28 -6.92 18.94
CA GLY A 11 5.52 -5.74 19.32
C GLY A 11 4.13 -5.56 18.70
N ALA A 12 3.54 -6.55 18.01
CA ALA A 12 2.16 -6.46 17.51
C ALA A 12 1.10 -6.87 18.56
N ALA A 13 1.50 -7.12 19.81
CA ALA A 13 0.65 -7.79 20.81
C ALA A 13 -0.42 -6.90 21.48
N HIS A 14 -0.41 -5.59 21.33
CA HIS A 14 -1.37 -4.73 21.97
C HIS A 14 -2.33 -4.09 20.97
N THR A 15 -3.58 -4.52 21.03
CA THR A 15 -4.80 -3.88 20.53
C THR A 15 -4.96 -3.73 19.01
N LEU A 16 -5.03 -4.84 18.29
CA LEU A 16 -5.85 -4.85 17.10
C LEU A 16 -7.32 -4.71 17.53
N ARG A 17 -7.99 -3.66 17.10
CA ARG A 17 -9.43 -3.44 17.33
C ARG A 17 -10.19 -4.67 16.87
N ALA A 18 -11.14 -5.14 17.70
CA ALA A 18 -12.22 -5.97 17.21
C ALA A 18 -12.89 -5.18 16.07
N VAL A 19 -12.61 -5.58 14.84
CA VAL A 19 -13.19 -4.96 13.66
C VAL A 19 -14.68 -5.28 13.73
N THR A 20 -15.51 -4.32 14.07
CA THR A 20 -16.94 -4.52 14.03
C THR A 20 -17.36 -4.60 12.57
N GLU A 21 -18.27 -5.52 12.24
CA GLU A 21 -18.82 -5.69 10.88
C GLU A 21 -19.29 -4.37 10.25
N LYS A 22 -19.69 -3.41 11.08
CA LYS A 22 -20.14 -2.07 10.68
C LYS A 22 -19.04 -1.12 10.18
N GLU A 23 -17.78 -1.33 10.58
CA GLU A 23 -16.64 -0.51 10.14
C GLU A 23 -16.01 -1.01 8.84
N GLN A 24 -16.37 -2.22 8.40
CA GLN A 24 -15.96 -2.83 7.12
C GLN A 24 -16.99 -2.65 6.00
N GLN A 25 -18.07 -1.89 6.17
CA GLN A 25 -19.20 -1.78 5.24
C GLN A 25 -18.89 -1.00 3.95
N GLY A 26 -17.70 -1.25 3.35
CA GLY A 26 -17.50 -1.01 1.95
C GLY A 26 -18.11 -2.13 1.12
N GLU A 27 -18.51 -1.82 -0.09
CA GLU A 27 -18.96 -2.82 -1.06
C GLU A 27 -17.75 -3.62 -1.56
N THR A 28 -17.77 -4.94 -1.36
CA THR A 28 -16.76 -5.82 -1.94
C THR A 28 -17.13 -6.16 -3.37
N LEU A 29 -16.33 -5.73 -4.31
CA LEU A 29 -16.51 -5.95 -5.73
C LEU A 29 -15.46 -6.94 -6.26
N PHE A 30 -15.87 -7.74 -7.24
CA PHE A 30 -14.97 -8.57 -8.03
C PHE A 30 -15.03 -8.11 -9.49
N LEU A 31 -14.00 -7.41 -9.90
CA LEU A 31 -13.92 -6.86 -11.26
C LEU A 31 -13.15 -7.81 -12.17
N SER A 32 -13.68 -8.06 -13.37
CA SER A 32 -12.97 -8.75 -14.45
C SER A 32 -12.27 -7.70 -15.31
N LEU A 33 -10.95 -7.60 -15.19
CA LEU A 33 -10.15 -6.65 -15.95
C LEU A 33 -9.69 -7.29 -17.26
N ASN A 34 -10.01 -6.65 -18.39
CA ASN A 34 -9.72 -7.18 -19.72
C ASN A 34 -8.22 -7.48 -19.91
N GLY A 35 -7.89 -8.71 -20.31
CA GLY A 35 -6.51 -9.18 -20.52
C GLY A 35 -5.67 -9.30 -19.23
N ARG A 36 -6.22 -9.01 -18.04
CA ARG A 36 -5.49 -8.99 -16.77
C ARG A 36 -5.93 -10.07 -15.78
N GLY A 37 -7.24 -10.30 -15.66
CA GLY A 37 -7.82 -11.27 -14.75
C GLY A 37 -8.86 -10.67 -13.80
N ARG A 38 -9.27 -11.45 -12.79
CA ARG A 38 -10.25 -11.03 -11.78
C ARG A 38 -9.53 -10.48 -10.55
N ILE A 39 -10.02 -9.36 -10.03
CA ILE A 39 -9.46 -8.67 -8.87
C ILE A 39 -10.55 -8.34 -7.85
N ARG A 40 -10.25 -8.49 -6.57
CA ARG A 40 -11.09 -7.97 -5.48
C ARG A 40 -10.78 -6.51 -5.23
N VAL A 41 -11.84 -5.75 -5.05
CA VAL A 41 -11.80 -4.33 -4.65
C VAL A 41 -12.78 -4.13 -3.51
N VAL A 42 -12.41 -3.34 -2.52
CA VAL A 42 -13.34 -2.83 -1.50
C VAL A 42 -13.55 -1.34 -1.77
N GLU A 43 -14.81 -0.98 -2.04
CA GLU A 43 -15.20 0.39 -2.36
C GLU A 43 -16.09 0.99 -1.27
N HIS A 44 -15.78 2.23 -0.89
CA HIS A 44 -16.66 3.10 -0.10
C HIS A 44 -16.95 4.34 -0.95
N LYS A 45 -18.20 4.56 -1.32
CA LYS A 45 -18.59 5.59 -2.30
C LYS A 45 -18.30 7.02 -1.83
N GLY A 46 -18.33 7.28 -0.52
CA GLY A 46 -18.12 8.62 0.02
C GLY A 46 -19.23 9.60 -0.37
N PRO A 47 -19.01 10.91 -0.14
CA PRO A 47 -19.92 11.97 -0.61
C PRO A 47 -19.98 12.04 -2.14
N GLU A 48 -21.10 12.51 -2.67
CA GLU A 48 -21.25 12.74 -4.13
C GLU A 48 -20.20 13.75 -4.63
N GLY A 49 -19.56 13.43 -5.76
CA GLY A 49 -18.50 14.25 -6.33
C GLY A 49 -17.17 14.24 -5.57
N ALA A 50 -17.06 13.45 -4.49
CA ALA A 50 -15.82 13.39 -3.72
C ALA A 50 -14.63 12.87 -4.54
N PRO A 51 -13.42 13.38 -4.30
CA PRO A 51 -12.20 12.84 -4.92
C PRO A 51 -12.01 11.37 -4.58
N THR A 52 -11.40 10.62 -5.51
CA THR A 52 -11.13 9.20 -5.29
C THR A 52 -9.73 8.98 -4.72
N LEU A 53 -9.65 8.18 -3.65
CA LEU A 53 -8.42 7.61 -3.14
C LEU A 53 -8.29 6.17 -3.62
N MET A 54 -7.20 5.85 -4.33
CA MET A 54 -6.81 4.48 -4.69
C MET A 54 -5.81 3.97 -3.66
N LEU A 55 -6.25 3.05 -2.81
CA LEU A 55 -5.47 2.54 -1.68
C LEU A 55 -4.70 1.27 -2.07
N LEU A 56 -3.37 1.35 -1.99
CA LEU A 56 -2.40 0.35 -2.44
C LEU A 56 -1.67 -0.21 -1.22
N HIS A 57 -1.92 -1.48 -0.89
CA HIS A 57 -1.44 -2.11 0.34
C HIS A 57 0.04 -2.53 0.31
N GLY A 58 0.58 -2.86 1.49
CA GLY A 58 1.93 -3.38 1.69
C GLY A 58 2.10 -4.86 1.32
N LEU A 59 3.35 -5.32 1.29
CA LEU A 59 3.68 -6.72 1.06
C LEU A 59 3.04 -7.62 2.13
N GLY A 60 2.44 -8.72 1.70
CA GLY A 60 1.83 -9.70 2.60
C GLY A 60 0.57 -9.19 3.30
N ALA A 61 -0.04 -8.12 2.82
CA ALA A 61 -1.34 -7.64 3.27
C ALA A 61 -2.39 -7.80 2.15
N THR A 62 -3.61 -7.35 2.42
CA THR A 62 -4.69 -7.16 1.44
C THR A 62 -5.22 -5.74 1.57
N GLY A 63 -6.03 -5.30 0.63
CA GLY A 63 -6.69 -4.00 0.74
C GLY A 63 -7.38 -3.83 2.09
N PRO A 64 -8.34 -4.70 2.45
CA PRO A 64 -9.00 -4.64 3.76
C PRO A 64 -8.03 -4.73 4.94
N LEU A 65 -7.09 -5.66 4.91
CA LEU A 65 -6.16 -5.88 6.03
C LEU A 65 -5.24 -4.69 6.30
N ASN A 66 -4.84 -3.96 5.29
CA ASN A 66 -3.96 -2.80 5.45
C ASN A 66 -4.73 -1.54 5.88
N TRP A 67 -5.98 -1.38 5.43
CA TRP A 67 -6.68 -0.10 5.49
C TRP A 67 -7.93 -0.08 6.39
N PHE A 68 -8.27 -1.21 7.06
CA PHE A 68 -9.50 -1.33 7.87
C PHE A 68 -9.67 -0.21 8.90
N SER A 69 -8.57 0.25 9.50
CA SER A 69 -8.61 1.31 10.53
C SER A 69 -8.97 2.68 9.96
N ALA A 70 -8.74 2.89 8.66
CA ALA A 70 -8.86 4.19 8.01
C ALA A 70 -10.15 4.34 7.18
N PHE A 71 -10.82 3.25 6.79
CA PHE A 71 -11.98 3.31 5.90
C PHE A 71 -13.07 4.26 6.39
N SER A 72 -13.45 4.15 7.68
CA SER A 72 -14.52 4.97 8.24
C SER A 72 -14.23 6.48 8.20
N ASP A 73 -12.99 6.89 8.41
CA ASP A 73 -12.64 8.31 8.42
C ASP A 73 -12.39 8.86 7.03
N LEU A 74 -11.77 8.07 6.14
CA LEU A 74 -11.55 8.47 4.76
C LEU A 74 -12.85 8.55 3.98
N SER A 75 -13.79 7.61 4.16
CA SER A 75 -15.06 7.58 3.41
C SER A 75 -16.01 8.73 3.77
N LYS A 76 -15.79 9.45 4.87
CA LYS A 76 -16.51 10.68 5.17
C LYS A 76 -16.23 11.83 4.20
N ARG A 77 -15.12 11.75 3.44
CA ARG A 77 -14.60 12.84 2.60
C ARG A 77 -14.26 12.42 1.18
N TYR A 78 -14.04 11.13 0.96
CA TYR A 78 -13.48 10.58 -0.27
C TYR A 78 -14.28 9.37 -0.75
N ARG A 79 -14.32 9.16 -2.05
CA ARG A 79 -14.55 7.84 -2.60
C ARG A 79 -13.29 7.02 -2.37
N VAL A 80 -13.39 5.90 -1.68
CA VAL A 80 -12.23 5.08 -1.29
C VAL A 80 -12.28 3.75 -2.02
N VAL A 81 -11.22 3.41 -2.73
CA VAL A 81 -11.08 2.17 -3.50
C VAL A 81 -9.81 1.46 -3.05
N ALA A 82 -9.95 0.35 -2.32
CA ALA A 82 -8.83 -0.46 -1.87
C ALA A 82 -8.74 -1.74 -2.72
N VAL A 83 -7.60 -1.96 -3.37
CA VAL A 83 -7.39 -3.11 -4.26
C VAL A 83 -6.55 -4.18 -3.59
N ASP A 84 -6.78 -5.44 -3.92
CA ASP A 84 -5.84 -6.51 -3.62
C ASP A 84 -4.83 -6.63 -4.77
N HIS A 85 -3.55 -6.44 -4.48
CA HIS A 85 -2.53 -6.62 -5.51
C HIS A 85 -2.45 -8.06 -6.00
N ARG A 86 -1.98 -8.23 -7.25
CA ARG A 86 -1.80 -9.56 -7.83
C ARG A 86 -0.99 -10.49 -6.91
N GLY A 87 -1.48 -11.73 -6.75
CA GLY A 87 -0.88 -12.74 -5.87
C GLY A 87 -1.08 -12.52 -4.37
N HIS A 88 -1.79 -11.45 -3.96
CA HIS A 88 -2.17 -11.18 -2.58
C HIS A 88 -3.69 -11.34 -2.42
N GLY A 89 -4.12 -11.94 -1.32
CA GLY A 89 -5.53 -12.10 -1.00
C GLY A 89 -6.36 -12.67 -2.16
N GLN A 90 -7.33 -11.92 -2.61
CA GLN A 90 -8.18 -12.26 -3.74
C GLN A 90 -7.89 -11.38 -4.99
N GLY A 91 -6.66 -10.88 -5.09
CA GLY A 91 -6.16 -10.18 -6.25
C GLY A 91 -5.91 -11.11 -7.45
N ILE A 92 -5.48 -10.53 -8.56
CA ILE A 92 -5.25 -11.25 -9.82
C ILE A 92 -4.32 -12.45 -9.61
N ARG A 93 -4.74 -13.62 -10.08
CA ARG A 93 -3.90 -14.83 -10.10
C ARG A 93 -2.83 -14.69 -11.16
N THR A 94 -1.57 -14.88 -10.75
CA THR A 94 -0.43 -14.72 -11.65
C THR A 94 0.72 -15.63 -11.24
N ARG A 95 1.56 -15.99 -12.20
CA ARG A 95 2.84 -16.69 -11.94
C ARG A 95 4.05 -15.74 -11.89
N ARG A 96 3.86 -14.48 -12.28
CA ARG A 96 4.92 -13.44 -12.32
C ARG A 96 4.44 -12.20 -11.58
N PHE A 97 5.32 -11.60 -10.80
CA PHE A 97 5.07 -10.36 -10.10
C PHE A 97 6.00 -9.26 -10.57
N ARG A 98 5.41 -8.13 -10.95
CA ARG A 98 6.11 -6.88 -11.23
C ARG A 98 5.32 -5.74 -10.57
N LEU A 99 6.03 -4.79 -9.96
CA LEU A 99 5.38 -3.59 -9.37
C LEU A 99 4.69 -2.74 -10.44
N GLN A 100 5.24 -2.71 -11.66
CA GLN A 100 4.66 -2.03 -12.81
C GLN A 100 3.28 -2.59 -13.17
N ASP A 101 3.15 -3.92 -13.17
CA ASP A 101 1.86 -4.55 -13.47
C ASP A 101 0.81 -4.23 -12.41
N CYS A 102 1.21 -4.03 -11.14
CA CYS A 102 0.31 -3.58 -10.08
C CYS A 102 -0.18 -2.14 -10.29
N ALA A 103 0.68 -1.27 -10.81
CA ALA A 103 0.31 0.09 -11.17
C ALA A 103 -0.72 0.11 -12.31
N ASP A 104 -0.47 -0.67 -13.37
CA ASP A 104 -1.42 -0.84 -14.47
C ASP A 104 -2.75 -1.47 -14.02
N ASP A 105 -2.71 -2.42 -13.05
CA ASP A 105 -3.94 -3.00 -12.49
C ASP A 105 -4.77 -1.96 -11.76
N ALA A 106 -4.13 -1.06 -11.01
CA ALA A 106 -4.82 0.03 -10.31
C ALA A 106 -5.52 0.99 -11.30
N VAL A 107 -4.88 1.29 -12.42
CA VAL A 107 -5.49 2.10 -13.50
C VAL A 107 -6.64 1.34 -14.18
N ALA A 108 -6.46 0.05 -14.45
CA ALA A 108 -7.53 -0.78 -15.02
C ALA A 108 -8.74 -0.93 -14.08
N VAL A 109 -8.52 -0.96 -12.75
CA VAL A 109 -9.60 -0.88 -11.75
C VAL A 109 -10.30 0.47 -11.83
N ALA A 110 -9.54 1.57 -11.94
CA ALA A 110 -10.11 2.90 -12.09
C ALA A 110 -10.99 2.99 -13.35
N ASP A 111 -10.54 2.44 -14.49
CA ASP A 111 -11.32 2.38 -15.73
C ASP A 111 -12.63 1.59 -15.56
N ALA A 112 -12.55 0.41 -14.94
CA ALA A 112 -13.72 -0.44 -14.71
C ALA A 112 -14.76 0.20 -13.77
N LEU A 113 -14.32 1.14 -12.89
CA LEU A 113 -15.18 1.88 -11.97
C LEU A 113 -15.58 3.28 -12.48
N GLY A 114 -15.23 3.64 -13.72
CA GLY A 114 -15.49 4.96 -14.29
C GLY A 114 -14.72 6.09 -13.60
N ILE A 115 -13.56 5.80 -13.02
CA ILE A 115 -12.73 6.78 -12.32
C ILE A 115 -11.69 7.34 -13.30
N HIS A 116 -11.85 8.58 -13.71
CA HIS A 116 -10.91 9.22 -14.64
C HIS A 116 -9.57 9.55 -13.99
N ARG A 117 -9.59 10.07 -12.77
CA ARG A 117 -8.39 10.48 -12.04
C ARG A 117 -8.53 10.15 -10.55
N PHE A 118 -7.42 9.85 -9.89
CA PHE A 118 -7.39 9.49 -8.47
C PHE A 118 -6.13 9.99 -7.76
N ILE A 119 -6.19 10.08 -6.44
CA ILE A 119 -5.02 10.23 -5.56
C ILE A 119 -4.54 8.82 -5.21
N ALA A 120 -3.29 8.49 -5.52
CA ALA A 120 -2.72 7.19 -5.19
C ALA A 120 -2.13 7.20 -3.78
N VAL A 121 -2.66 6.35 -2.91
CA VAL A 121 -2.25 6.21 -1.51
C VAL A 121 -1.54 4.89 -1.33
N GLY A 122 -0.24 4.88 -1.09
CA GLY A 122 0.56 3.66 -1.03
C GLY A 122 1.24 3.44 0.31
N TYR A 123 1.04 2.25 0.90
CA TYR A 123 1.70 1.84 2.14
C TYR A 123 2.84 0.85 1.85
N SER A 124 4.02 1.08 2.37
CA SER A 124 5.18 0.18 2.22
C SER A 124 5.44 -0.18 0.75
N MET A 125 5.18 -1.43 0.31
CA MET A 125 5.20 -1.86 -1.10
C MET A 125 4.26 -1.04 -1.98
N GLY A 126 3.12 -0.63 -1.46
CA GLY A 126 2.19 0.24 -2.17
C GLY A 126 2.77 1.60 -2.56
N GLY A 127 3.80 2.08 -1.84
CA GLY A 127 4.48 3.34 -2.17
C GLY A 127 5.22 3.32 -3.51
N PRO A 128 6.09 2.33 -3.80
CA PRO A 128 6.58 2.06 -5.14
C PRO A 128 5.48 1.97 -6.19
N ILE A 129 4.38 1.25 -5.91
CA ILE A 129 3.27 1.08 -6.85
C ILE A 129 2.59 2.44 -7.11
N ALA A 130 2.31 3.24 -6.06
CA ALA A 130 1.74 4.59 -6.21
C ALA A 130 2.62 5.51 -7.08
N LYS A 131 3.94 5.49 -6.85
CA LYS A 131 4.89 6.24 -7.69
C LYS A 131 4.91 5.75 -9.13
N LEU A 132 4.79 4.43 -9.35
CA LEU A 132 4.69 3.85 -10.69
C LEU A 132 3.36 4.18 -11.36
N CYS A 133 2.23 4.24 -10.63
CA CYS A 133 0.97 4.76 -11.19
C CYS A 133 1.18 6.15 -11.80
N TRP A 134 1.85 7.05 -11.06
CA TRP A 134 2.16 8.37 -11.60
C TRP A 134 3.16 8.33 -12.76
N SER A 135 4.22 7.53 -12.65
CA SER A 135 5.27 7.49 -13.68
C SER A 135 4.78 6.88 -15.00
N GLN A 136 3.89 5.88 -14.95
CA GLN A 136 3.37 5.19 -16.14
C GLN A 136 2.10 5.86 -16.70
N HIS A 137 1.32 6.52 -15.84
CA HIS A 137 0.01 7.10 -16.15
C HIS A 137 -0.16 8.47 -15.47
N PRO A 138 0.69 9.45 -15.78
CA PRO A 138 0.71 10.75 -15.07
C PRO A 138 -0.61 11.50 -15.18
N GLU A 139 -1.34 11.35 -16.28
CA GLU A 139 -2.64 11.97 -16.53
C GLU A 139 -3.76 11.42 -15.63
N ARG A 140 -3.54 10.23 -15.03
CA ARG A 140 -4.53 9.55 -14.17
C ARG A 140 -4.34 9.89 -12.68
N VAL A 141 -3.18 10.38 -12.27
CA VAL A 141 -2.81 10.58 -10.87
C VAL A 141 -2.85 12.05 -10.50
N LEU A 142 -3.78 12.43 -9.63
CA LEU A 142 -3.96 13.79 -9.10
C LEU A 142 -2.91 14.16 -8.05
N GLY A 143 -2.42 13.17 -7.31
CA GLY A 143 -1.47 13.35 -6.24
C GLY A 143 -1.07 12.04 -5.59
N LEU A 144 -0.08 12.08 -4.70
CA LEU A 144 0.50 10.93 -4.04
C LEU A 144 0.46 11.07 -2.51
N VAL A 145 0.03 10.02 -1.81
CA VAL A 145 0.22 9.88 -0.36
C VAL A 145 1.05 8.63 -0.11
N LEU A 146 2.26 8.80 0.43
CA LEU A 146 3.28 7.76 0.52
C LEU A 146 3.57 7.44 1.99
N CYS A 147 3.06 6.28 2.49
CA CYS A 147 3.12 5.89 3.89
C CYS A 147 4.17 4.80 4.13
N ALA A 148 4.99 4.91 5.17
CA ALA A 148 5.96 3.89 5.59
C ALA A 148 6.81 3.33 4.43
N THR A 149 7.24 4.17 3.50
CA THR A 149 7.91 3.77 2.25
C THR A 149 9.18 4.58 1.96
N ALA A 150 9.88 4.24 0.89
CA ALA A 150 11.15 4.86 0.55
C ALA A 150 11.35 5.00 -0.97
N LYS A 151 12.35 5.79 -1.40
CA LYS A 151 12.74 5.89 -2.80
C LYS A 151 13.49 4.65 -3.31
N HIS A 152 14.06 3.84 -2.41
CA HIS A 152 14.71 2.55 -2.70
C HIS A 152 14.74 1.70 -1.44
N PHE A 153 14.86 0.39 -1.63
CA PHE A 153 14.92 -0.60 -0.56
C PHE A 153 16.24 -1.37 -0.66
N THR A 154 17.04 -1.32 0.42
CA THR A 154 18.27 -2.11 0.50
C THR A 154 18.11 -3.06 1.67
N PRO A 155 18.21 -4.38 1.46
CA PRO A 155 18.13 -5.34 2.55
C PRO A 155 19.33 -5.19 3.49
N GLN A 156 19.15 -5.54 4.76
CA GLN A 156 20.21 -5.55 5.75
C GLN A 156 21.36 -6.51 5.37
N TYR A 157 21.01 -7.62 4.69
CA TYR A 157 21.94 -8.64 4.20
C TYR A 157 21.72 -8.89 2.70
N PRO A 158 22.22 -8.03 1.82
CA PRO A 158 21.89 -8.07 0.38
C PRO A 158 22.38 -9.33 -0.32
N VAL A 159 23.55 -9.85 0.05
CA VAL A 159 24.14 -11.06 -0.55
C VAL A 159 23.33 -12.30 -0.16
N LEU A 160 23.00 -12.46 1.13
CA LEU A 160 22.19 -13.56 1.64
C LEU A 160 20.79 -13.57 1.01
N MET A 161 20.14 -12.41 0.94
CA MET A 161 18.81 -12.31 0.33
C MET A 161 18.83 -12.66 -1.17
N ARG A 162 19.87 -12.28 -1.90
CA ARG A 162 20.04 -12.67 -3.30
C ARG A 162 20.17 -14.18 -3.49
N ALA A 163 20.86 -14.86 -2.57
CA ALA A 163 21.06 -16.28 -2.63
C ALA A 163 19.79 -17.08 -2.20
N VAL A 164 19.07 -16.63 -1.19
CA VAL A 164 17.95 -17.36 -0.57
C VAL A 164 16.64 -17.18 -1.36
N LEU A 165 16.36 -15.98 -1.87
CA LEU A 165 15.08 -15.70 -2.53
C LEU A 165 14.72 -16.62 -3.72
N PRO A 166 15.65 -17.02 -4.60
CA PRO A 166 15.33 -17.95 -5.69
C PRO A 166 14.86 -19.31 -5.15
N GLY A 167 15.54 -19.85 -4.13
CA GLY A 167 15.15 -21.11 -3.47
C GLY A 167 13.80 -21.01 -2.77
N ALA A 168 13.50 -19.86 -2.13
CA ALA A 168 12.21 -19.61 -1.50
C ALA A 168 11.06 -19.61 -2.51
N VAL A 169 11.25 -19.06 -3.71
CA VAL A 169 10.23 -19.12 -4.78
C VAL A 169 9.98 -20.56 -5.22
N ILE A 170 11.04 -21.36 -5.38
CA ILE A 170 10.92 -22.78 -5.77
C ILE A 170 10.19 -23.56 -4.68
N GLY A 171 10.64 -23.47 -3.43
CA GLY A 171 10.00 -24.12 -2.28
C GLY A 171 8.52 -23.77 -2.12
N ALA A 172 8.20 -22.48 -2.27
CA ALA A 172 6.82 -22.01 -2.22
C ALA A 172 5.95 -22.55 -3.37
N ARG A 173 6.52 -22.85 -4.53
CA ARG A 173 5.80 -23.50 -5.64
C ARG A 173 5.57 -24.99 -5.41
N MET A 174 6.49 -25.66 -4.74
CA MET A 174 6.40 -27.12 -4.44
C MET A 174 5.40 -27.40 -3.32
N ALA A 175 5.34 -26.56 -2.29
CA ALA A 175 4.47 -26.75 -1.14
C ALA A 175 3.70 -25.44 -0.77
N PRO A 176 2.85 -24.90 -1.68
CA PRO A 176 2.29 -23.56 -1.51
C PRO A 176 1.40 -23.41 -0.27
N LYS A 177 0.59 -24.43 0.05
CA LYS A 177 -0.28 -24.41 1.24
C LYS A 177 0.55 -24.35 2.53
N LEU A 178 1.54 -25.23 2.67
CA LEU A 178 2.39 -25.31 3.85
C LEU A 178 3.16 -23.99 4.06
N VAL A 179 3.74 -23.44 3.00
CA VAL A 179 4.49 -22.18 3.08
C VAL A 179 3.57 -21.02 3.43
N LEU A 180 2.37 -20.96 2.83
CA LEU A 180 1.39 -19.92 3.16
C LEU A 180 0.93 -20.00 4.62
N GLU A 181 0.61 -21.21 5.10
CA GLU A 181 0.25 -21.45 6.50
C GLU A 181 1.34 -20.97 7.46
N GLN A 182 2.61 -21.28 7.17
CA GLN A 182 3.74 -20.82 7.99
C GLN A 182 3.88 -19.29 7.99
N ILE A 183 3.66 -18.64 6.83
CA ILE A 183 3.66 -17.18 6.74
C ILE A 183 2.53 -16.60 7.61
N ILE A 184 1.31 -17.10 7.47
CA ILE A 184 0.14 -16.65 8.21
C ILE A 184 0.34 -16.87 9.73
N GLU A 185 0.77 -18.07 10.15
CA GLU A 185 1.02 -18.37 11.56
C GLU A 185 2.12 -17.48 12.15
N GLY A 186 3.15 -17.15 11.35
CA GLY A 186 4.15 -16.16 11.75
C GLY A 186 3.57 -14.75 11.96
N MET A 187 2.59 -14.36 11.15
CA MET A 187 1.93 -13.05 11.27
C MET A 187 0.96 -12.98 12.45
N VAL A 188 0.23 -14.06 12.75
CA VAL A 188 -0.82 -14.07 13.79
C VAL A 188 -0.31 -14.45 15.17
N ARG A 189 0.91 -14.96 15.28
CA ARG A 189 1.47 -15.54 16.53
C ARG A 189 1.31 -14.62 17.74
N ASP A 190 1.61 -13.33 17.56
CA ASP A 190 1.62 -12.35 18.65
C ASP A 190 0.31 -11.53 18.72
N ILE A 191 -0.74 -11.94 17.98
CA ILE A 191 -2.05 -11.29 18.01
C ILE A 191 -2.89 -11.92 19.13
N PRO A 192 -3.28 -11.18 20.19
CA PRO A 192 -4.01 -11.75 21.33
C PRO A 192 -5.43 -12.22 20.95
N SER A 193 -6.15 -11.44 20.13
CA SER A 193 -7.55 -11.69 19.80
C SER A 193 -7.72 -12.83 18.79
N PRO A 194 -8.44 -13.93 19.15
CA PRO A 194 -8.78 -15.00 18.22
C PRO A 194 -9.52 -14.51 16.97
N LYS A 195 -10.51 -13.63 17.15
CA LYS A 195 -11.29 -13.04 16.04
C LYS A 195 -10.39 -12.32 15.03
N VAL A 196 -9.39 -11.60 15.52
CA VAL A 196 -8.44 -10.88 14.66
C VAL A 196 -7.52 -11.87 13.95
N ARG A 197 -7.05 -12.91 14.65
CA ARG A 197 -6.25 -13.97 13.99
C ARG A 197 -7.02 -14.64 12.86
N ASP A 198 -8.28 -14.97 13.10
CA ASP A 198 -9.14 -15.61 12.09
C ASP A 198 -9.40 -14.69 10.91
N TYR A 199 -9.59 -13.39 11.16
CA TYR A 199 -9.71 -12.38 10.10
C TYR A 199 -8.43 -12.30 9.25
N VAL A 200 -7.25 -12.25 9.88
CA VAL A 200 -5.97 -12.25 9.14
C VAL A 200 -5.82 -13.54 8.31
N ARG A 201 -6.14 -14.71 8.88
CA ARG A 201 -6.11 -16.00 8.18
C ARG A 201 -7.03 -15.98 6.96
N GLN A 202 -8.27 -15.52 7.14
CA GLN A 202 -9.24 -15.42 6.05
C GLN A 202 -8.75 -14.50 4.94
N GLU A 203 -8.27 -13.31 5.27
CA GLU A 203 -7.78 -12.33 4.30
C GLU A 203 -6.57 -12.86 3.52
N MET A 204 -5.65 -13.54 4.20
CA MET A 204 -4.41 -14.04 3.61
C MET A 204 -4.58 -15.37 2.86
N SER A 205 -5.66 -16.13 3.10
CA SER A 205 -5.85 -17.51 2.59
C SER A 205 -5.77 -17.61 1.06
N GLY A 206 -6.09 -16.54 0.36
CA GLY A 206 -6.00 -16.45 -1.10
C GLY A 206 -4.61 -16.08 -1.64
N SER A 207 -3.64 -15.75 -0.80
CA SER A 207 -2.33 -15.29 -1.27
C SER A 207 -1.49 -16.43 -1.86
N ASP A 208 -0.65 -16.10 -2.86
CA ASP A 208 0.29 -17.04 -3.46
C ASP A 208 1.69 -16.81 -2.87
N PRO A 209 2.23 -17.75 -2.06
CA PRO A 209 3.51 -17.56 -1.38
C PRO A 209 4.70 -17.42 -2.34
N ALA A 210 4.64 -18.03 -3.54
CA ALA A 210 5.68 -17.87 -4.55
C ALA A 210 5.64 -16.47 -5.17
N VAL A 211 4.45 -15.90 -5.31
CA VAL A 211 4.27 -14.52 -5.78
C VAL A 211 4.69 -13.53 -4.68
N LEU A 212 4.40 -13.81 -3.40
CA LEU A 212 4.88 -13.01 -2.27
C LEU A 212 6.43 -12.94 -2.23
N ALA A 213 7.10 -14.08 -2.47
CA ALA A 213 8.57 -14.11 -2.55
C ALA A 213 9.10 -13.30 -3.76
N GLN A 214 8.40 -13.35 -4.92
CA GLN A 214 8.74 -12.51 -6.07
C GLN A 214 8.49 -11.02 -5.78
N ALA A 215 7.42 -10.67 -5.07
CA ALA A 215 7.11 -9.30 -4.65
C ALA A 215 8.21 -8.76 -3.73
N THR A 216 8.67 -9.56 -2.77
CA THR A 216 9.83 -9.22 -1.93
C THR A 216 11.05 -8.90 -2.79
N ARG A 217 11.38 -9.75 -3.77
CA ARG A 217 12.50 -9.50 -4.70
C ARG A 217 12.31 -8.23 -5.51
N ALA A 218 11.08 -7.96 -5.98
CA ALA A 218 10.78 -6.77 -6.77
C ALA A 218 10.96 -5.49 -5.96
N ILE A 219 10.51 -5.46 -4.69
CA ILE A 219 10.71 -4.35 -3.77
C ILE A 219 12.20 -4.10 -3.53
N LEU A 220 12.97 -5.13 -3.24
CA LEU A 220 14.40 -5.02 -2.97
C LEU A 220 15.22 -4.54 -4.18
N ARG A 221 14.69 -4.66 -5.40
CA ARG A 221 15.29 -4.16 -6.64
C ARG A 221 14.75 -2.79 -7.05
N PHE A 222 13.66 -2.35 -6.43
CA PHE A 222 13.05 -1.08 -6.79
C PHE A 222 13.94 0.10 -6.38
N SER A 223 14.10 1.05 -7.32
CA SER A 223 14.71 2.35 -7.08
C SER A 223 13.98 3.41 -7.90
N SER A 224 13.60 4.49 -7.25
CA SER A 224 13.13 5.71 -7.90
C SER A 224 14.12 6.88 -7.74
N ARG A 225 15.39 6.59 -7.38
CA ARG A 225 16.41 7.63 -7.10
C ARG A 225 16.59 8.61 -8.25
N ASP A 226 16.58 8.08 -9.47
CA ASP A 226 16.95 8.85 -10.66
C ASP A 226 15.78 9.70 -11.19
N TRP A 227 14.55 9.44 -10.74
CA TRP A 227 13.36 10.11 -11.25
C TRP A 227 12.39 10.63 -10.17
N VAL A 228 12.59 10.32 -8.88
CA VAL A 228 11.67 10.75 -7.80
C VAL A 228 11.58 12.28 -7.69
N SER A 229 12.62 12.99 -8.09
CA SER A 229 12.65 14.47 -8.12
C SER A 229 11.85 15.07 -9.28
N THR A 230 11.40 14.27 -10.24
CA THR A 230 10.55 14.73 -11.35
C THR A 230 9.07 14.62 -11.04
N ILE A 231 8.69 14.10 -9.85
CA ILE A 231 7.29 14.04 -9.43
C ILE A 231 6.73 15.45 -9.34
N ALA A 232 5.76 15.75 -10.22
CA ALA A 232 5.20 17.10 -10.38
C ALA A 232 3.78 17.23 -9.79
N VAL A 233 3.25 16.18 -9.14
CA VAL A 233 1.93 16.23 -8.50
C VAL A 233 2.05 16.47 -7.01
N PRO A 234 1.05 17.10 -6.36
CA PRO A 234 1.01 17.25 -4.92
C PRO A 234 1.30 15.94 -4.20
N THR A 235 2.25 15.96 -3.28
CA THR A 235 2.71 14.74 -2.61
C THR A 235 2.79 14.94 -1.10
N ALA A 236 2.29 13.98 -0.34
CA ALA A 236 2.49 13.88 1.09
C ALA A 236 3.23 12.59 1.44
N VAL A 237 4.11 12.65 2.43
CA VAL A 237 4.82 11.49 2.97
C VAL A 237 4.45 11.32 4.44
N VAL A 238 3.82 10.19 4.77
CA VAL A 238 3.46 9.83 6.15
C VAL A 238 4.58 8.95 6.71
N VAL A 239 5.35 9.54 7.64
CA VAL A 239 6.59 8.97 8.18
C VAL A 239 6.33 8.25 9.50
N MET A 240 6.70 6.98 9.59
CA MET A 240 6.67 6.21 10.84
C MET A 240 7.97 6.45 11.60
N THR A 241 7.91 7.11 12.78
CA THR A 241 9.11 7.58 13.50
C THR A 241 9.91 6.45 14.16
N ARG A 242 9.30 5.27 14.35
CA ARG A 242 9.94 4.09 14.98
C ARG A 242 10.05 2.90 14.02
N ASP A 243 9.94 3.13 12.70
CA ASP A 243 9.99 2.08 11.68
C ASP A 243 11.39 1.47 11.54
N LYS A 244 11.49 0.16 11.77
CA LYS A 244 12.72 -0.63 11.61
C LYS A 244 12.74 -1.45 10.32
N ILE A 245 11.59 -1.62 9.64
CA ILE A 245 11.47 -2.36 8.38
C ILE A 245 11.85 -1.46 7.21
N VAL A 246 11.22 -0.28 7.13
CA VAL A 246 11.64 0.81 6.25
C VAL A 246 12.19 1.93 7.13
N PRO A 247 13.50 1.96 7.39
CA PRO A 247 14.08 2.88 8.37
C PRO A 247 13.61 4.32 8.18
N THR A 248 13.18 4.96 9.27
CA THR A 248 12.62 6.31 9.30
C THR A 248 13.45 7.32 8.51
N ARG A 249 14.79 7.26 8.61
CA ARG A 249 15.69 8.12 7.81
C ARG A 249 15.47 8.01 6.29
N ARG A 250 15.02 6.85 5.78
CA ARG A 250 14.75 6.65 4.35
C ARG A 250 13.40 7.24 3.94
N GLN A 251 12.44 7.27 4.86
CA GLN A 251 11.15 7.92 4.65
C GLN A 251 11.33 9.44 4.58
N TYR A 252 12.12 10.03 5.50
CA TYR A 252 12.51 11.44 5.42
C TYR A 252 13.30 11.75 4.13
N ALA A 253 14.24 10.88 3.74
CA ALA A 253 14.98 11.04 2.50
C ALA A 253 14.10 10.94 1.24
N LEU A 254 12.98 10.22 1.29
CA LEU A 254 11.96 10.25 0.24
C LEU A 254 11.25 11.60 0.22
N ALA A 255 10.77 12.07 1.36
CA ALA A 255 10.08 13.36 1.45
C ALA A 255 10.97 14.52 0.96
N ALA A 256 12.22 14.54 1.36
CA ALA A 256 13.18 15.55 0.90
C ALA A 256 13.52 15.47 -0.61
N ALA A 257 13.31 14.30 -1.25
CA ALA A 257 13.62 14.10 -2.66
C ALA A 257 12.46 14.46 -3.61
N VAL A 258 11.23 14.53 -3.11
CA VAL A 258 10.06 14.94 -3.91
C VAL A 258 9.84 16.43 -3.74
N PRO A 259 9.86 17.23 -4.82
CA PRO A 259 9.66 18.67 -4.74
C PRO A 259 8.31 19.02 -4.11
N GLY A 260 8.33 19.90 -3.09
CA GLY A 260 7.11 20.37 -2.42
C GLY A 260 6.38 19.34 -1.57
N ALA A 261 6.95 18.15 -1.33
CA ALA A 261 6.30 17.14 -0.52
C ALA A 261 6.10 17.58 0.94
N LYS A 262 4.88 17.43 1.44
CA LYS A 262 4.53 17.68 2.85
C LYS A 262 4.77 16.42 3.68
N GLN A 263 5.35 16.58 4.88
CA GLN A 263 5.59 15.50 5.82
C GLN A 263 4.51 15.47 6.91
N PHE A 264 4.09 14.24 7.27
CA PHE A 264 3.19 13.98 8.39
C PHE A 264 3.81 12.86 9.22
N GLU A 265 4.02 13.07 10.50
CA GLU A 265 4.68 12.10 11.37
C GLU A 265 3.67 11.25 12.15
N VAL A 266 4.01 9.99 12.27
CA VAL A 266 3.26 9.01 13.07
C VAL A 266 4.19 8.40 14.09
N ASP A 267 3.86 8.54 15.38
CA ASP A 267 4.58 7.86 16.45
C ASP A 267 4.22 6.37 16.46
N GLY A 268 4.88 5.62 15.58
CA GLY A 268 4.61 4.21 15.37
C GLY A 268 5.71 3.51 14.58
N ASP A 269 5.64 2.19 14.61
CA ASP A 269 6.48 1.32 13.78
C ASP A 269 5.83 1.01 12.44
N HIS A 270 6.39 0.05 11.69
CA HIS A 270 5.88 -0.34 10.37
C HIS A 270 4.44 -0.89 10.37
N TYR A 271 3.90 -1.23 11.52
CA TYR A 271 2.53 -1.76 11.68
C TYR A 271 1.55 -0.74 12.27
N ALA A 272 1.92 0.55 12.28
CA ALA A 272 1.10 1.63 12.83
C ALA A 272 -0.31 1.70 12.21
N CYS A 273 -0.45 1.32 10.93
CA CYS A 273 -1.75 1.27 10.24
C CYS A 273 -2.76 0.31 10.87
N ALA A 274 -2.27 -0.72 11.58
CA ALA A 274 -3.10 -1.71 12.25
C ALA A 274 -3.34 -1.42 13.74
N ARG A 275 -2.76 -0.33 14.29
CA ARG A 275 -2.82 -0.01 15.72
C ARG A 275 -3.61 1.25 15.98
N LYS A 276 -4.57 1.15 16.90
CA LYS A 276 -5.42 2.27 17.34
C LYS A 276 -4.69 3.36 18.12
N GLU A 277 -3.71 2.95 18.90
CA GLU A 277 -2.97 3.82 19.80
C GLU A 277 -2.06 4.79 19.06
N THR A 278 -1.86 4.56 17.75
CA THR A 278 -1.06 5.45 16.92
C THR A 278 -1.94 6.56 16.34
N ASN A 279 -1.31 7.68 16.04
CA ASN A 279 -1.95 8.76 15.31
C ASN A 279 -1.94 8.54 13.77
N PHE A 280 -1.90 7.27 13.30
CA PHE A 280 -1.80 6.96 11.87
C PHE A 280 -3.01 7.47 11.10
N VAL A 281 -4.24 7.18 11.55
CA VAL A 281 -5.44 7.57 10.82
C VAL A 281 -5.59 9.09 10.74
N PRO A 282 -5.46 9.87 11.82
CA PRO A 282 -5.44 11.33 11.72
C PRO A 282 -4.36 11.88 10.78
N ALA A 283 -3.14 11.35 10.83
CA ALA A 283 -2.06 11.78 9.96
C ALA A 283 -2.33 11.43 8.48
N LEU A 284 -2.88 10.24 8.20
CA LEU A 284 -3.28 9.83 6.86
C LEU A 284 -4.37 10.72 6.30
N VAL A 285 -5.43 11.01 7.09
CA VAL A 285 -6.52 11.92 6.68
C VAL A 285 -5.96 13.29 6.36
N ALA A 286 -5.13 13.87 7.24
CA ALA A 286 -4.52 15.17 7.02
C ALA A 286 -3.61 15.20 5.78
N ALA A 287 -2.89 14.11 5.51
CA ALA A 287 -2.08 13.97 4.29
C ALA A 287 -2.95 13.91 3.03
N CYS A 288 -4.05 13.15 3.05
CA CYS A 288 -5.00 13.11 1.95
C CYS A 288 -5.67 14.47 1.71
N ASP A 289 -6.09 15.15 2.78
CA ASP A 289 -6.68 16.48 2.70
C ASP A 289 -5.72 17.51 2.09
N HIS A 290 -4.45 17.48 2.52
CA HIS A 290 -3.41 18.36 1.96
C HIS A 290 -3.21 18.11 0.46
N VAL A 291 -3.06 16.86 0.05
CA VAL A 291 -2.85 16.49 -1.36
C VAL A 291 -4.08 16.84 -2.19
N SER A 292 -5.28 16.55 -1.70
CA SER A 292 -6.54 16.86 -2.38
C SER A 292 -6.71 18.36 -2.57
N ALA A 293 -6.56 19.17 -1.52
CA ALA A 293 -6.67 20.61 -1.59
C ALA A 293 -5.68 21.23 -2.59
N SER A 294 -4.43 20.76 -2.57
CA SER A 294 -3.41 21.23 -3.51
C SER A 294 -3.71 20.83 -4.95
N ALA A 295 -4.19 19.59 -5.19
CA ALA A 295 -4.53 19.11 -6.54
C ALA A 295 -5.71 19.89 -7.15
N PHE A 296 -6.74 20.18 -6.36
CA PHE A 296 -7.91 20.90 -6.85
C PHE A 296 -7.71 22.43 -6.86
N GLY A 297 -6.88 22.99 -5.97
CA GLY A 297 -6.47 24.38 -6.00
C GLY A 297 -5.69 24.73 -7.28
N VAL A 298 -4.81 23.84 -7.73
CA VAL A 298 -4.07 23.98 -9.00
C VAL A 298 -5.02 23.91 -10.21
N LEU A 299 -6.05 23.05 -10.17
CA LEU A 299 -7.02 22.93 -11.27
C LEU A 299 -7.91 24.18 -11.40
N GLN A 300 -8.20 24.90 -10.31
CA GLN A 300 -8.98 26.14 -10.31
C GLN A 300 -8.14 27.37 -10.73
N SER A 301 -6.82 27.32 -10.54
CA SER A 301 -5.87 28.38 -10.92
C SER A 301 -5.23 28.18 -12.30
N GLY A 302 -5.83 27.36 -13.18
CA GLY A 302 -5.41 27.16 -14.59
C GLY A 302 -5.24 28.50 -15.34
N PRO A 303 -4.48 28.57 -16.45
CA PRO A 303 -3.96 29.82 -17.00
C PRO A 303 -5.10 30.81 -17.29
N THR A 304 -5.16 31.87 -16.49
CA THR A 304 -5.93 33.04 -16.84
C THR A 304 -5.39 33.52 -18.19
N ASN A 305 -6.23 33.42 -19.22
CA ASN A 305 -6.01 33.91 -20.56
C ASN A 305 -5.60 35.40 -20.45
N ARG A 306 -4.30 35.70 -20.41
CA ARG A 306 -3.84 37.06 -20.62
C ARG A 306 -4.17 37.40 -22.06
N ALA A 307 -5.35 38.02 -22.24
CA ALA A 307 -5.69 38.69 -23.46
C ALA A 307 -4.57 39.68 -23.78
N VAL A 308 -3.88 39.41 -24.87
CA VAL A 308 -2.98 40.35 -25.53
C VAL A 308 -3.85 41.53 -25.98
N ARG A 309 -3.57 42.67 -25.39
CA ARG A 309 -3.94 43.94 -26.00
C ARG A 309 -2.72 44.48 -26.77
#